data_d883ba71c78d797d581d0f05a1e1cb39
#
_entry.id   d883ba71c78d797d581d0f05a1e1cb39
#
_cell.length_a   1.000
_cell.length_b   1.000
_cell.length_c   1.000
_cell.angle_alpha   90.00
_cell.angle_beta   90.00
_cell.angle_gamma   90.00
#
_symmetry.space_group_name_H-M   'P 1'
#
loop_
_entity.id
_entity.type
_entity.pdbx_description
1 polymer ?
#
loop_
_entity_poly.entity_id
_entity_poly.type
_entity_poly.pdbx_seq_one_letter_code
_entity_poly.pdbx_strand_id
1 'polypeptide(L)'
;MGNAVVALKTMQDVGKVAEELKKHRRSNLFYCLWVMQFESALRFSDATLLKWEDFVEGKTHINIVQQKTGNTVKIKITDTMRNMVQLRQEETMERPHLSDFIFSLADLRSKGQPVSHNAVLEAYSTAGRRCGFKEVGSHTPRKSRGRVMFEAGKPIEAICKYLGQKSIDSTLFYIGVDQDAKDILSDEFSLHF
;
A
#
# COMPACT_ATOMS: atom_id res chain seq x y z
N MET A 1 15.01 -16.25 -6.46
CA MET A 1 15.01 -14.79 -6.20
C MET A 1 13.58 -14.33 -6.44
N GLY A 2 12.89 -13.78 -5.42
CA GLY A 2 11.53 -13.28 -5.62
C GLY A 2 11.58 -12.07 -6.55
N ASN A 3 10.72 -12.05 -7.58
CA ASN A 3 10.63 -10.94 -8.51
C ASN A 3 10.39 -9.62 -7.76
N ALA A 4 11.11 -8.58 -8.15
CA ALA A 4 10.97 -7.28 -7.50
C ALA A 4 9.59 -6.70 -7.80
N VAL A 5 8.79 -6.48 -6.76
CA VAL A 5 7.46 -5.89 -6.88
C VAL A 5 7.55 -4.49 -7.48
N VAL A 6 6.72 -4.20 -8.49
CA VAL A 6 6.73 -2.91 -9.21
C VAL A 6 6.05 -1.78 -8.45
N ALA A 7 6.43 -0.55 -8.78
CA ALA A 7 5.69 0.67 -8.46
C ALA A 7 4.83 1.07 -9.67
N LEU A 8 3.55 1.35 -9.47
CA LEU A 8 2.69 1.94 -10.49
C LEU A 8 3.00 3.44 -10.59
N LYS A 9 3.07 3.96 -11.81
CA LYS A 9 3.61 5.30 -12.08
C LYS A 9 2.55 6.41 -11.95
N THR A 10 1.27 6.07 -12.10
CA THR A 10 0.18 7.06 -12.13
C THR A 10 -0.91 6.74 -11.11
N MET A 11 -1.63 7.80 -10.67
CA MET A 11 -2.85 7.66 -9.86
C MET A 11 -3.90 6.79 -10.57
N GLN A 12 -3.99 6.91 -11.90
CA GLN A 12 -4.92 6.13 -12.70
C GLN A 12 -4.62 4.63 -12.62
N ASP A 13 -3.36 4.23 -12.71
CA ASP A 13 -2.96 2.83 -12.63
C ASP A 13 -3.20 2.24 -11.24
N VAL A 14 -2.91 3.03 -10.20
CA VAL A 14 -3.24 2.65 -8.82
C VAL A 14 -4.75 2.45 -8.65
N GLY A 15 -5.55 3.38 -9.24
CA GLY A 15 -7.01 3.31 -9.24
C GLY A 15 -7.56 2.10 -10.01
N LYS A 16 -6.98 1.75 -11.16
CA LYS A 16 -7.39 0.55 -11.93
C LYS A 16 -7.28 -0.74 -11.10
N VAL A 17 -6.17 -0.92 -10.40
CA VAL A 17 -5.98 -2.09 -9.52
C VAL A 17 -6.95 -2.04 -8.33
N ALA A 18 -7.18 -0.87 -7.74
CA ALA A 18 -8.15 -0.69 -6.67
C ALA A 18 -9.56 -1.10 -7.12
N GLU A 19 -10.01 -0.64 -8.30
CA GLU A 19 -11.32 -1.01 -8.86
C GLU A 19 -11.43 -2.50 -9.18
N GLU A 20 -10.35 -3.13 -9.64
CA GLU A 20 -10.35 -4.58 -9.87
C GLU A 20 -10.46 -5.37 -8.55
N LEU A 21 -9.86 -4.87 -7.46
CA LEU A 21 -9.98 -5.48 -6.13
C LEU A 21 -11.42 -5.46 -5.59
N LYS A 22 -12.26 -4.50 -5.99
CA LYS A 22 -13.70 -4.48 -5.64
C LYS A 22 -14.47 -5.68 -6.19
N LYS A 23 -13.97 -6.34 -7.23
CA LYS A 23 -14.60 -7.54 -7.81
C LYS A 23 -14.25 -8.83 -7.04
N HIS A 24 -13.37 -8.75 -6.07
CA HIS A 24 -13.00 -9.90 -5.24
C HIS A 24 -14.12 -10.24 -4.25
N ARG A 25 -14.32 -11.54 -3.93
CA ARG A 25 -15.33 -12.00 -2.95
C ARG A 25 -15.20 -11.38 -1.54
N ARG A 26 -14.02 -10.90 -1.19
CA ARG A 26 -13.70 -10.12 0.02
C ARG A 26 -13.28 -8.71 -0.40
N SER A 27 -14.12 -8.08 -1.19
CA SER A 27 -13.79 -6.84 -1.91
C SER A 27 -13.36 -5.73 -0.98
N ASN A 28 -14.14 -5.42 0.04
CA ASN A 28 -13.84 -4.30 0.92
C ASN A 28 -12.56 -4.53 1.74
N LEU A 29 -12.22 -5.77 2.11
CA LEU A 29 -10.97 -6.05 2.83
C LEU A 29 -9.74 -5.66 1.98
N PHE A 30 -9.63 -6.21 0.77
CA PHE A 30 -8.44 -6.00 -0.06
C PHE A 30 -8.41 -4.62 -0.72
N TYR A 31 -9.57 -4.12 -1.16
CA TYR A 31 -9.71 -2.77 -1.68
C TYR A 31 -9.32 -1.71 -0.63
N CYS A 32 -9.92 -1.78 0.56
CA CYS A 32 -9.63 -0.83 1.62
C CYS A 32 -8.18 -0.90 2.11
N LEU A 33 -7.60 -2.11 2.20
CA LEU A 33 -6.20 -2.27 2.56
C LEU A 33 -5.26 -1.69 1.49
N TRP A 34 -5.57 -1.88 0.20
CA TRP A 34 -4.82 -1.29 -0.92
C TRP A 34 -4.79 0.23 -0.83
N VAL A 35 -5.98 0.84 -0.70
CA VAL A 35 -6.11 2.30 -0.58
C VAL A 35 -5.45 2.81 0.69
N MET A 36 -5.64 2.13 1.83
CA MET A 36 -5.03 2.48 3.11
C MET A 36 -3.50 2.47 3.02
N GLN A 37 -2.90 1.44 2.41
CA GLN A 37 -1.45 1.36 2.20
C GLN A 37 -0.94 2.48 1.28
N PHE A 38 -1.68 2.79 0.22
CA PHE A 38 -1.32 3.87 -0.69
C PHE A 38 -1.37 5.23 0.02
N GLU A 39 -2.47 5.54 0.70
CA GLU A 39 -2.67 6.82 1.41
C GLU A 39 -1.65 7.03 2.53
N SER A 40 -1.45 6.03 3.37
CA SER A 40 -0.55 6.11 4.53
C SER A 40 0.92 5.87 4.18
N ALA A 41 1.20 5.28 3.02
CA ALA A 41 2.50 4.72 2.65
C ALA A 41 3.08 3.74 3.69
N LEU A 42 2.23 3.10 4.50
CA LEU A 42 2.67 2.07 5.44
C LEU A 42 3.19 0.82 4.73
N ARG A 43 4.12 0.13 5.36
CA ARG A 43 4.45 -1.25 4.94
C ARG A 43 3.25 -2.14 5.18
N PHE A 44 3.17 -3.23 4.42
CA PHE A 44 2.10 -4.23 4.61
C PHE A 44 1.96 -4.67 6.07
N SER A 45 3.08 -5.05 6.70
CA SER A 45 3.10 -5.49 8.10
C SER A 45 2.54 -4.44 9.08
N ASP A 46 2.76 -3.17 8.80
CA ASP A 46 2.31 -2.09 9.67
C ASP A 46 0.84 -1.72 9.38
N ALA A 47 0.44 -1.72 8.11
CA ALA A 47 -0.92 -1.40 7.69
C ALA A 47 -1.95 -2.43 8.18
N THR A 48 -1.60 -3.71 8.22
CA THR A 48 -2.51 -4.77 8.70
C THR A 48 -2.72 -4.75 10.21
N LEU A 49 -1.88 -4.06 10.96
CA LEU A 49 -2.01 -3.89 12.41
C LEU A 49 -2.80 -2.65 12.83
N LEU A 50 -3.32 -1.88 11.89
CA LEU A 50 -4.20 -0.76 12.20
C LEU A 50 -5.46 -1.26 12.90
N LYS A 51 -5.82 -0.58 13.98
CA LYS A 51 -6.96 -0.91 14.83
C LYS A 51 -8.07 0.12 14.69
N TRP A 52 -9.27 -0.24 15.10
CA TRP A 52 -10.40 0.68 15.10
C TRP A 52 -10.15 1.88 16.02
N GLU A 53 -9.45 1.70 17.14
CA GLU A 53 -9.07 2.79 18.05
C GLU A 53 -8.17 3.85 17.41
N ASP A 54 -7.47 3.52 16.32
CA ASP A 54 -6.63 4.47 15.59
C ASP A 54 -7.43 5.53 14.83
N PHE A 55 -8.71 5.27 14.58
CA PHE A 55 -9.59 6.12 13.77
C PHE A 55 -10.80 6.67 14.52
N VAL A 56 -10.79 6.66 15.84
CA VAL A 56 -11.88 7.25 16.63
C VAL A 56 -12.06 8.73 16.30
N GLU A 57 -13.27 9.23 16.53
CA GLU A 57 -13.63 10.62 16.26
C GLU A 57 -12.66 11.60 16.97
N GLY A 58 -12.35 12.69 16.29
CA GLY A 58 -11.41 13.72 16.80
C GLY A 58 -9.92 13.42 16.56
N LYS A 59 -9.52 12.18 16.30
CA LYS A 59 -8.13 11.90 15.94
C LYS A 59 -7.80 12.43 14.54
N THR A 60 -6.73 13.19 14.43
CA THR A 60 -6.21 13.72 13.14
C THR A 60 -4.97 12.98 12.67
N HIS A 61 -4.33 12.24 13.55
CA HIS A 61 -3.10 11.50 13.29
C HIS A 61 -3.10 10.16 14.03
N ILE A 62 -2.40 9.20 13.46
CA ILE A 62 -2.04 7.92 14.12
C ILE A 62 -0.53 7.84 14.30
N ASN A 63 -0.11 7.23 15.40
CA ASN A 63 1.30 6.93 15.68
C ASN A 63 1.51 5.43 15.56
N ILE A 64 2.37 5.01 14.64
CA ILE A 64 2.65 3.59 14.37
C ILE A 64 4.10 3.30 14.72
N VAL A 65 4.33 2.31 15.56
CA VAL A 65 5.66 1.73 15.77
C VAL A 65 5.90 0.72 14.65
N GLN A 66 6.81 1.05 13.75
CA GLN A 66 7.12 0.19 12.59
C GLN A 66 7.78 -1.11 13.01
N GLN A 67 7.22 -2.25 12.64
CA GLN A 67 7.74 -3.56 13.02
C GLN A 67 9.18 -3.82 12.56
N LYS A 68 9.54 -3.36 11.36
CA LYS A 68 10.87 -3.59 10.80
C LYS A 68 11.97 -2.76 11.44
N THR A 69 11.67 -1.56 11.92
CA THR A 69 12.69 -0.58 12.33
C THR A 69 12.57 -0.14 13.79
N GLY A 70 11.45 -0.42 14.44
CA GLY A 70 11.14 0.08 15.78
C GLY A 70 10.85 1.58 15.86
N ASN A 71 10.96 2.31 14.74
CA ASN A 71 10.73 3.74 14.71
C ASN A 71 9.24 4.07 14.77
N THR A 72 8.88 5.07 15.55
CA THR A 72 7.52 5.63 15.54
C THR A 72 7.36 6.61 14.39
N VAL A 73 6.34 6.38 13.56
CA VAL A 73 5.92 7.31 12.50
C VAL A 73 4.57 7.91 12.83
N LYS A 74 4.43 9.22 12.60
CA LYS A 74 3.18 9.95 12.75
C LYS A 74 2.57 10.15 11.37
N ILE A 75 1.35 9.66 11.17
CA ILE A 75 0.64 9.66 9.89
C ILE A 75 -0.61 10.50 10.04
N LYS A 76 -0.81 11.46 9.13
CA LYS A 76 -2.06 12.23 9.06
C LYS A 76 -3.18 11.32 8.54
N ILE A 77 -4.31 11.31 9.23
CA ILE A 77 -5.52 10.64 8.77
C ILE A 77 -6.16 11.52 7.68
N THR A 78 -6.30 10.97 6.48
CA THR A 78 -7.01 11.63 5.36
C THR A 78 -8.49 11.23 5.38
N ASP A 79 -9.34 12.01 4.70
CA ASP A 79 -10.77 11.65 4.55
C ASP A 79 -10.92 10.33 3.79
N THR A 80 -10.05 10.07 2.81
CA THR A 80 -9.99 8.78 2.10
C THR A 80 -9.75 7.62 3.06
N MET A 81 -8.81 7.77 4.01
CA MET A 81 -8.56 6.72 5.02
C MET A 81 -9.79 6.50 5.90
N ARG A 82 -10.49 7.57 6.32
CA ARG A 82 -11.74 7.45 7.10
C ARG A 82 -12.82 6.72 6.32
N ASN A 83 -13.00 7.06 5.05
CA ASN A 83 -13.97 6.38 4.18
C ASN A 83 -13.66 4.89 4.05
N MET A 84 -12.37 4.50 3.98
CA MET A 84 -11.98 3.08 3.95
C MET A 84 -12.31 2.36 5.26
N VAL A 85 -12.11 3.01 6.39
CA VAL A 85 -12.46 2.46 7.70
C VAL A 85 -13.99 2.31 7.84
N GLN A 86 -14.76 3.32 7.42
CA GLN A 86 -16.22 3.24 7.41
C GLN A 86 -16.71 2.09 6.53
N LEU A 87 -16.18 1.96 5.31
CA LEU A 87 -16.56 0.87 4.41
C LEU A 87 -16.24 -0.51 4.98
N ARG A 88 -15.14 -0.64 5.74
CA ARG A 88 -14.84 -1.87 6.49
C ARG A 88 -15.83 -2.12 7.63
N GLN A 89 -16.27 -1.07 8.32
CA GLN A 89 -17.24 -1.18 9.42
C GLN A 89 -18.61 -1.64 8.94
N GLU A 90 -19.03 -1.20 7.76
CA GLU A 90 -20.32 -1.59 7.15
C GLU A 90 -20.40 -3.10 6.84
N GLU A 91 -19.25 -3.79 6.68
CA GLU A 91 -19.21 -5.25 6.51
C GLU A 91 -19.33 -6.04 7.82
N THR A 92 -19.15 -5.40 8.96
CA THR A 92 -19.22 -6.09 10.25
C THR A 92 -20.67 -6.13 10.73
N MET A 93 -21.18 -7.34 11.01
CA MET A 93 -22.55 -7.51 11.53
C MET A 93 -22.71 -6.92 12.95
N GLU A 94 -21.61 -6.89 13.71
CA GLU A 94 -21.55 -6.34 15.06
C GLU A 94 -20.55 -5.19 15.11
N ARG A 95 -20.77 -4.28 16.07
CA ARG A 95 -19.84 -3.18 16.28
C ARG A 95 -18.48 -3.73 16.73
N PRO A 96 -17.39 -3.54 15.97
CA PRO A 96 -16.09 -4.11 16.33
C PRO A 96 -15.57 -3.51 17.65
N HIS A 97 -14.82 -4.31 18.40
CA HIS A 97 -14.12 -3.79 19.56
C HIS A 97 -12.99 -2.83 19.11
N LEU A 98 -12.77 -1.74 19.84
CA LEU A 98 -11.78 -0.74 19.44
C LEU A 98 -10.35 -1.28 19.30
N SER A 99 -10.01 -2.32 20.09
CA SER A 99 -8.71 -2.99 20.00
C SER A 99 -8.55 -3.99 18.86
N ASP A 100 -9.64 -4.27 18.12
CA ASP A 100 -9.60 -5.22 17.01
C ASP A 100 -8.92 -4.60 15.77
N PHE A 101 -8.34 -5.47 14.93
CA PHE A 101 -7.71 -5.05 13.70
C PHE A 101 -8.75 -4.76 12.61
N ILE A 102 -8.61 -3.62 11.93
CA ILE A 102 -9.49 -3.22 10.82
C ILE A 102 -9.42 -4.22 9.67
N PHE A 103 -8.20 -4.74 9.40
CA PHE A 103 -7.92 -5.65 8.30
C PHE A 103 -7.83 -7.11 8.76
N SER A 104 -8.76 -7.52 9.60
CA SER A 104 -8.98 -8.90 10.01
C SER A 104 -10.13 -9.54 9.22
N LEU A 105 -10.16 -10.86 9.21
CA LEU A 105 -11.30 -11.62 8.71
C LEU A 105 -12.24 -11.91 9.90
N ALA A 106 -13.52 -11.62 9.72
CA ALA A 106 -14.57 -11.91 10.71
C ALA A 106 -14.99 -13.39 10.71
N ASP A 107 -14.11 -14.33 10.34
CA ASP A 107 -14.41 -15.75 10.36
C ASP A 107 -13.81 -16.43 11.60
N LEU A 108 -14.47 -17.52 12.03
CA LEU A 108 -14.05 -18.31 13.18
C LEU A 108 -12.63 -18.89 13.07
N ARG A 109 -12.09 -18.96 11.86
CA ARG A 109 -10.74 -19.49 11.60
C ARG A 109 -9.65 -18.46 11.83
N SER A 110 -9.93 -17.20 11.54
CA SER A 110 -8.95 -16.11 11.67
C SER A 110 -8.77 -15.65 13.12
N LYS A 111 -9.73 -15.95 14.01
CA LYS A 111 -9.71 -15.54 15.42
C LYS A 111 -9.36 -14.05 15.62
N GLY A 112 -9.85 -13.18 14.75
CA GLY A 112 -9.56 -11.75 14.81
C GLY A 112 -8.13 -11.36 14.43
N GLN A 113 -7.32 -12.29 13.91
CA GLN A 113 -5.96 -11.99 13.46
C GLN A 113 -5.97 -11.17 12.16
N PRO A 114 -4.95 -10.33 11.92
CA PRO A 114 -4.80 -9.61 10.67
C PRO A 114 -4.79 -10.56 9.47
N VAL A 115 -5.25 -10.05 8.32
CA VAL A 115 -5.19 -10.80 7.05
C VAL A 115 -3.77 -11.25 6.74
N SER A 116 -3.61 -12.49 6.30
CA SER A 116 -2.30 -13.07 6.02
C SER A 116 -1.64 -12.44 4.79
N HIS A 117 -0.30 -12.38 4.82
CA HIS A 117 0.49 -11.89 3.69
C HIS A 117 0.19 -12.63 2.38
N ASN A 118 0.06 -13.96 2.44
CA ASN A 118 -0.21 -14.77 1.25
C ASN A 118 -1.57 -14.43 0.61
N ALA A 119 -2.62 -14.23 1.43
CA ALA A 119 -3.93 -13.86 0.92
C ALA A 119 -3.91 -12.48 0.22
N VAL A 120 -3.19 -11.51 0.79
CA VAL A 120 -3.05 -10.18 0.18
C VAL A 120 -2.19 -10.24 -1.08
N LEU A 121 -1.09 -10.99 -1.05
CA LEU A 121 -0.22 -11.15 -2.22
C LEU A 121 -0.99 -11.78 -3.39
N GLU A 122 -1.77 -12.81 -3.14
CA GLU A 122 -2.62 -13.47 -4.15
C GLU A 122 -3.66 -12.49 -4.73
N ALA A 123 -4.40 -11.77 -3.87
CA ALA A 123 -5.41 -10.82 -4.30
C ALA A 123 -4.80 -9.69 -5.14
N TYR A 124 -3.71 -9.09 -4.65
CA TYR A 124 -3.05 -7.97 -5.34
C TYR A 124 -2.41 -8.39 -6.66
N SER A 125 -1.70 -9.53 -6.68
CA SER A 125 -1.08 -10.02 -7.90
C SER A 125 -2.11 -10.44 -8.96
N THR A 126 -3.24 -10.99 -8.53
CA THR A 126 -4.34 -11.35 -9.44
C THR A 126 -5.00 -10.11 -10.03
N ALA A 127 -5.33 -9.11 -9.19
CA ALA A 127 -5.88 -7.84 -9.66
C ALA A 127 -4.90 -7.12 -10.60
N GLY A 128 -3.61 -7.08 -10.24
CA GLY A 128 -2.58 -6.50 -11.09
C GLY A 128 -2.50 -7.15 -12.47
N ARG A 129 -2.46 -8.49 -12.53
CA ARG A 129 -2.44 -9.22 -13.81
C ARG A 129 -3.67 -8.94 -14.68
N ARG A 130 -4.86 -8.85 -14.08
CA ARG A 130 -6.09 -8.50 -14.81
C ARG A 130 -6.10 -7.08 -15.36
N CYS A 131 -5.35 -6.18 -14.71
CA CYS A 131 -5.12 -4.81 -15.19
C CYS A 131 -3.94 -4.69 -16.16
N GLY A 132 -3.27 -5.79 -16.52
CA GLY A 132 -2.10 -5.79 -17.40
C GLY A 132 -0.77 -5.51 -16.71
N PHE A 133 -0.74 -5.41 -15.38
CA PHE A 133 0.49 -5.18 -14.62
C PHE A 133 1.08 -6.52 -14.14
N LYS A 134 2.33 -6.76 -14.48
CA LYS A 134 3.13 -7.87 -13.93
C LYS A 134 3.68 -7.47 -12.56
N GLU A 135 3.95 -8.44 -11.69
CA GLU A 135 4.70 -8.25 -10.44
C GLU A 135 4.08 -7.27 -9.41
N VAL A 136 2.74 -7.11 -9.44
CA VAL A 136 2.02 -6.40 -8.37
C VAL A 136 1.97 -7.27 -7.11
N GLY A 137 2.28 -6.67 -5.95
CA GLY A 137 2.30 -7.37 -4.68
C GLY A 137 2.08 -6.46 -3.48
N SER A 138 2.31 -7.01 -2.28
CA SER A 138 1.98 -6.36 -1.00
C SER A 138 2.71 -5.01 -0.76
N HIS A 139 3.82 -4.76 -1.44
CA HIS A 139 4.55 -3.49 -1.36
C HIS A 139 4.20 -2.50 -2.48
N THR A 140 3.47 -2.93 -3.52
CA THR A 140 3.11 -2.07 -4.66
C THR A 140 2.42 -0.78 -4.23
N PRO A 141 1.38 -0.75 -3.35
CA PRO A 141 0.72 0.50 -3.00
C PRO A 141 1.68 1.53 -2.41
N ARG A 142 2.53 1.11 -1.48
CA ARG A 142 3.51 1.98 -0.85
C ARG A 142 4.59 2.46 -1.83
N LYS A 143 5.11 1.58 -2.69
CA LYS A 143 6.05 1.94 -3.75
C LYS A 143 5.43 2.96 -4.71
N SER A 144 4.18 2.70 -5.12
CA SER A 144 3.43 3.56 -6.02
C SER A 144 3.15 4.93 -5.42
N ARG A 145 2.90 5.05 -4.11
CA ARG A 145 2.77 6.35 -3.47
C ARG A 145 4.01 7.21 -3.66
N GLY A 146 5.20 6.64 -3.40
CA GLY A 146 6.47 7.34 -3.63
C GLY A 146 6.70 7.66 -5.10
N ARG A 147 6.39 6.72 -6.00
CA ARG A 147 6.53 6.92 -7.44
C ARG A 147 5.63 8.03 -7.97
N VAL A 148 4.36 8.03 -7.64
CA VAL A 148 3.41 9.08 -8.04
C VAL A 148 3.82 10.45 -7.53
N MET A 149 4.36 10.55 -6.29
CA MET A 149 4.91 11.80 -5.77
C MET A 149 6.13 12.27 -6.59
N PHE A 150 6.99 11.35 -7.00
CA PHE A 150 8.15 11.66 -7.84
C PHE A 150 7.73 12.14 -9.22
N GLU A 151 6.79 11.46 -9.88
CA GLU A 151 6.24 11.88 -11.18
C GLU A 151 5.52 13.24 -11.12
N ALA A 152 4.96 13.57 -9.95
CA ALA A 152 4.37 14.89 -9.68
C ALA A 152 5.42 15.98 -9.34
N GLY A 153 6.73 15.70 -9.53
CA GLY A 153 7.82 16.64 -9.33
C GLY A 153 8.13 16.97 -7.87
N LYS A 154 7.72 16.10 -6.91
CA LYS A 154 8.09 16.33 -5.50
C LYS A 154 9.57 16.03 -5.27
N PRO A 155 10.28 16.84 -4.46
CA PRO A 155 11.69 16.62 -4.15
C PRO A 155 11.94 15.21 -3.58
N ILE A 156 12.96 14.52 -4.08
CA ILE A 156 13.27 13.14 -3.67
C ILE A 156 13.61 13.04 -2.17
N GLU A 157 14.18 14.09 -1.59
CA GLU A 157 14.48 14.18 -0.17
C GLU A 157 13.18 14.14 0.67
N ALA A 158 12.13 14.81 0.20
CA ALA A 158 10.82 14.81 0.86
C ALA A 158 10.18 13.43 0.76
N ILE A 159 10.28 12.75 -0.41
CA ILE A 159 9.79 11.39 -0.61
C ILE A 159 10.55 10.40 0.27
N CYS A 160 11.88 10.54 0.34
CA CYS A 160 12.74 9.71 1.20
C CYS A 160 12.29 9.79 2.67
N LYS A 161 12.10 11.00 3.19
CA LYS A 161 11.57 11.23 4.55
C LYS A 161 10.16 10.67 4.74
N TYR A 162 9.28 10.92 3.78
CA TYR A 162 7.88 10.45 3.82
C TYR A 162 7.79 8.92 3.87
N LEU A 163 8.61 8.23 3.08
CA LEU A 163 8.69 6.77 3.08
C LEU A 163 9.55 6.22 4.23
N GLY A 164 10.25 7.05 5.01
CA GLY A 164 11.17 6.59 6.04
C GLY A 164 12.29 5.70 5.48
N GLN A 165 12.83 6.07 4.32
CA GLN A 165 13.99 5.43 3.70
C GLN A 165 15.29 6.01 4.25
N LYS A 166 16.39 5.26 4.15
CA LYS A 166 17.69 5.65 4.73
C LYS A 166 18.49 6.61 3.85
N SER A 167 18.28 6.55 2.53
CA SER A 167 19.02 7.36 1.55
C SER A 167 18.19 7.64 0.31
N ILE A 168 18.58 8.66 -0.45
CA ILE A 168 18.01 9.01 -1.74
C ILE A 168 18.14 7.82 -2.71
N ASP A 169 19.33 7.22 -2.83
CA ASP A 169 19.59 6.10 -3.74
C ASP A 169 18.67 4.91 -3.43
N SER A 170 18.53 4.57 -2.13
CA SER A 170 17.60 3.51 -1.72
C SER A 170 16.15 3.86 -2.04
N THR A 171 15.80 5.13 -2.07
CA THR A 171 14.45 5.60 -2.41
C THR A 171 14.21 5.49 -3.91
N LEU A 172 15.15 5.97 -4.75
CA LEU A 172 15.07 5.87 -6.21
C LEU A 172 14.96 4.41 -6.66
N PHE A 173 15.80 3.54 -6.11
CA PHE A 173 15.71 2.10 -6.33
C PHE A 173 14.36 1.52 -5.88
N TYR A 174 13.89 1.91 -4.68
CA TYR A 174 12.65 1.39 -4.11
C TYR A 174 11.43 1.74 -4.95
N ILE A 175 11.34 2.96 -5.47
CA ILE A 175 10.22 3.42 -6.32
C ILE A 175 10.42 3.11 -7.81
N GLY A 176 11.51 2.46 -8.19
CA GLY A 176 11.79 1.96 -9.54
C GLY A 176 12.27 3.01 -10.54
N VAL A 177 12.67 4.20 -10.10
CA VAL A 177 13.22 5.26 -10.98
C VAL A 177 14.60 4.88 -11.52
N ASP A 178 15.43 4.27 -10.69
CA ASP A 178 16.77 3.85 -11.09
C ASP A 178 16.75 2.80 -12.22
N GLN A 179 15.78 1.89 -12.22
CA GLN A 179 15.63 0.90 -13.28
C GLN A 179 15.15 1.56 -14.58
N ASP A 180 14.18 2.47 -14.52
CA ASP A 180 13.70 3.18 -15.71
C ASP A 180 14.82 3.96 -16.39
N ALA A 181 15.69 4.64 -15.61
CA ALA A 181 16.84 5.35 -16.17
C ALA A 181 17.81 4.41 -16.89
N LYS A 182 18.05 3.22 -16.34
CA LYS A 182 18.90 2.20 -16.98
C LYS A 182 18.28 1.66 -18.27
N ASP A 183 16.97 1.44 -18.25
CA ASP A 183 16.25 0.94 -19.43
C ASP A 183 16.31 1.97 -20.58
N ILE A 184 16.08 3.26 -20.28
CA ILE A 184 16.21 4.36 -21.27
C ILE A 184 17.63 4.40 -21.85
N LEU A 185 18.67 4.36 -21.03
CA LEU A 185 20.05 4.35 -21.50
C LEU A 185 20.35 3.12 -22.37
N SER A 186 19.80 1.96 -22.02
CA SER A 186 19.97 0.74 -22.80
C SER A 186 19.33 0.85 -24.19
N ASP A 187 18.16 1.48 -24.28
CA ASP A 187 17.45 1.70 -25.55
C ASP A 187 18.19 2.74 -26.42
N GLU A 188 18.65 3.85 -25.81
CA GLU A 188 19.38 4.91 -26.52
C GLU A 188 20.71 4.42 -27.14
N PHE A 189 21.39 3.49 -26.48
CA PHE A 189 22.69 2.96 -26.92
C PHE A 189 22.59 1.54 -27.48
N SER A 190 21.38 1.12 -27.88
CA SER A 190 21.19 -0.18 -28.55
C SER A 190 21.68 -0.16 -29.97
N LEU A 191 22.34 -1.26 -30.42
CA LEU A 191 22.70 -1.45 -31.83
C LEU A 191 21.44 -1.82 -32.61
N HIS A 192 21.00 -0.94 -33.50
CA HIS A 192 19.90 -1.21 -34.42
C HIS A 192 20.51 -1.83 -35.72
N PHE A 193 20.27 -3.12 -35.91
CA PHE A 193 20.63 -3.83 -37.16
C PHE A 193 19.44 -3.89 -38.09
#